data_2d55a0ba50d86b5327d0a05ac245c63b
#
_entry.id   2d55a0ba50d86b5327d0a05ac245c63b
#
_cell.length_a   1.000
_cell.length_b   1.000
_cell.length_c   1.000
_cell.angle_alpha   90.00
_cell.angle_beta   90.00
_cell.angle_gamma   90.00
#
_symmetry.space_group_name_H-M   'P 1'
#
loop_
_entity.id
_entity.type
_entity.pdbx_description
1 polymer ?
#
loop_
_entity_poly.entity_id
_entity_poly.type
_entity_poly.pdbx_seq_one_letter_code
_entity_poly.pdbx_strand_id
1 'polypeptide(L)'
;VGEYTTDSDGYIELENDLEEGKYYAEEIQAAPGYIRDTQERTFRVKRGETTEIVWENTAQYGQIQVIKKSKDYNSINGLPAGTLLQGATFEIYDKAQNVVDTVVSNERGLAISKLLPLGRYTIKETKAPNYYGVSGETFEAEIEFASQIVRLEVLDESVYTNVVIGKSGPKQVTPGMQMKWTISRVANNSSIRLTSFYWRDNLPYQAVQLDKIVTGTYNTRIPYKVVYKTNFNQTPRTLADN
;
A
#
# COMPACT_ATOMS: atom_id res chain seq x y z
N VAL A 1 -9.50 -7.38 -53.71
CA VAL A 1 -8.74 -6.38 -53.05
C VAL A 1 -7.88 -7.11 -52.04
N GLY A 2 -7.94 -7.04 -50.78
CA GLY A 2 -7.06 -7.76 -49.85
C GLY A 2 -7.42 -7.56 -48.41
N GLU A 3 -6.68 -8.22 -47.52
CA GLU A 3 -6.70 -8.01 -46.08
C GLU A 3 -5.54 -7.14 -45.69
N TYR A 4 -5.79 -6.16 -44.81
CA TYR A 4 -4.82 -5.18 -44.35
C TYR A 4 -4.91 -5.03 -42.86
N THR A 5 -3.78 -4.72 -42.21
CA THR A 5 -3.72 -4.51 -40.77
C THR A 5 -3.29 -3.05 -40.53
N THR A 6 -3.95 -2.41 -39.57
CA THR A 6 -3.55 -1.07 -39.12
C THR A 6 -2.15 -1.08 -38.52
N ASP A 7 -1.40 -0.02 -38.78
CA ASP A 7 -0.10 0.24 -38.12
C ASP A 7 -0.26 0.67 -36.64
N SER A 8 0.83 1.09 -36.00
CA SER A 8 0.84 1.55 -34.62
C SER A 8 0.00 2.80 -34.37
N ASP A 9 -0.22 3.61 -35.41
CA ASP A 9 -0.98 4.86 -35.36
C ASP A 9 -2.46 4.67 -35.76
N GLY A 10 -2.82 3.41 -36.10
CA GLY A 10 -4.18 3.03 -36.47
C GLY A 10 -4.52 3.25 -37.94
N TYR A 11 -3.53 3.45 -38.82
CA TYR A 11 -3.73 3.69 -40.23
C TYR A 11 -3.47 2.46 -41.08
N ILE A 12 -4.19 2.41 -42.22
CA ILE A 12 -3.91 1.54 -43.35
C ILE A 12 -3.77 2.41 -44.57
N GLU A 13 -2.57 2.47 -45.14
CA GLU A 13 -2.32 3.10 -46.44
C GLU A 13 -2.10 2.02 -47.47
N LEU A 14 -2.83 2.07 -48.59
CA LEU A 14 -2.69 1.10 -49.66
C LEU A 14 -1.47 1.49 -50.53
N GLU A 15 -0.52 0.57 -50.71
CA GLU A 15 0.67 0.79 -51.53
C GLU A 15 0.36 1.02 -53.01
N ASN A 16 -0.77 0.51 -53.50
CA ASN A 16 -1.22 0.65 -54.91
C ASN A 16 -2.58 1.31 -54.94
N ASP A 17 -2.76 2.22 -55.85
CA ASP A 17 -4.01 2.88 -56.14
C ASP A 17 -5.10 1.85 -56.55
N LEU A 18 -6.28 2.02 -55.99
CA LEU A 18 -7.46 1.28 -56.42
C LEU A 18 -8.02 1.91 -57.71
N GLU A 19 -8.51 1.08 -58.60
CA GLU A 19 -9.24 1.55 -59.77
C GLU A 19 -10.52 2.33 -59.39
N GLU A 20 -10.94 3.28 -60.22
CA GLU A 20 -12.17 4.00 -59.98
C GLU A 20 -13.34 3.02 -59.91
N GLY A 21 -14.11 3.08 -58.78
CA GLY A 21 -15.19 2.16 -58.55
C GLY A 21 -15.87 2.27 -57.21
N LYS A 22 -16.80 1.41 -56.95
CA LYS A 22 -17.48 1.23 -55.69
C LYS A 22 -16.88 0.04 -54.96
N TYR A 23 -16.49 0.25 -53.71
CA TYR A 23 -15.86 -0.75 -52.84
C TYR A 23 -16.63 -0.87 -51.52
N TYR A 24 -16.35 -1.94 -50.80
CA TYR A 24 -16.75 -2.12 -49.42
C TYR A 24 -15.57 -2.54 -48.58
N ALA A 25 -15.59 -2.21 -47.31
CA ALA A 25 -14.66 -2.68 -46.30
C ALA A 25 -15.43 -3.14 -45.06
N GLU A 26 -14.89 -4.16 -44.43
CA GLU A 26 -15.38 -4.68 -43.16
C GLU A 26 -14.19 -4.90 -42.21
N GLU A 27 -14.39 -4.71 -40.91
CA GLU A 27 -13.41 -5.07 -39.92
C GLU A 27 -13.50 -6.59 -39.70
N ILE A 28 -12.39 -7.31 -39.92
CA ILE A 28 -12.32 -8.76 -39.72
C ILE A 28 -12.02 -9.06 -38.26
N GLN A 29 -11.11 -8.27 -37.67
CA GLN A 29 -10.68 -8.40 -36.29
C GLN A 29 -10.43 -7.01 -35.69
N ALA A 30 -11.00 -6.74 -34.50
CA ALA A 30 -10.72 -5.53 -33.75
C ALA A 30 -9.35 -5.58 -33.09
N ALA A 31 -8.80 -4.42 -32.78
CA ALA A 31 -7.64 -4.33 -31.92
C ALA A 31 -7.92 -4.98 -30.55
N PRO A 32 -6.89 -5.53 -29.87
CA PRO A 32 -7.07 -6.11 -28.54
C PRO A 32 -7.73 -5.12 -27.56
N GLY A 33 -8.75 -5.58 -26.86
CA GLY A 33 -9.49 -4.73 -25.90
C GLY A 33 -10.64 -3.94 -26.48
N TYR A 34 -10.97 -4.14 -27.77
CA TYR A 34 -12.09 -3.47 -28.44
C TYR A 34 -13.11 -4.48 -28.99
N ILE A 35 -14.32 -4.00 -29.17
CA ILE A 35 -15.38 -4.77 -29.82
C ILE A 35 -15.25 -4.58 -31.33
N ARG A 36 -15.25 -5.69 -32.07
CA ARG A 36 -15.27 -5.65 -33.52
C ARG A 36 -16.53 -4.97 -34.03
N ASP A 37 -16.41 -4.01 -34.95
CA ASP A 37 -17.50 -3.46 -35.71
C ASP A 37 -17.86 -4.43 -36.84
N THR A 38 -19.05 -4.96 -36.82
CA THR A 38 -19.54 -5.92 -37.84
C THR A 38 -20.23 -5.26 -39.02
N GLN A 39 -20.24 -3.93 -39.07
CA GLN A 39 -20.91 -3.21 -40.16
C GLN A 39 -19.98 -3.09 -41.36
N GLU A 40 -20.51 -3.47 -42.53
CA GLU A 40 -19.86 -3.22 -43.80
C GLU A 40 -20.00 -1.72 -44.16
N ARG A 41 -18.91 -1.10 -44.56
CA ARG A 41 -18.87 0.30 -44.99
C ARG A 41 -18.59 0.35 -46.50
N THR A 42 -19.49 0.92 -47.28
CA THR A 42 -19.32 1.12 -48.73
C THR A 42 -18.76 2.51 -49.00
N PHE A 43 -17.80 2.58 -49.91
CA PHE A 43 -17.19 3.84 -50.34
C PHE A 43 -16.94 3.85 -51.84
N ARG A 44 -16.62 5.00 -52.42
CA ARG A 44 -16.32 5.15 -53.82
C ARG A 44 -14.95 5.77 -54.04
N VAL A 45 -14.13 5.11 -54.81
CA VAL A 45 -12.84 5.62 -55.26
C VAL A 45 -13.05 6.38 -56.56
N LYS A 46 -12.47 7.58 -56.64
CA LYS A 46 -12.45 8.40 -57.85
C LYS A 46 -11.02 8.66 -58.25
N ARG A 47 -10.80 8.75 -59.54
CA ARG A 47 -9.46 8.98 -60.11
C ARG A 47 -8.84 10.28 -59.59
N GLY A 48 -7.62 10.19 -59.03
CA GLY A 48 -6.87 11.34 -58.54
C GLY A 48 -7.38 11.93 -57.22
N GLU A 49 -8.30 11.23 -56.51
CA GLU A 49 -8.76 11.64 -55.17
C GLU A 49 -8.37 10.57 -54.13
N THR A 50 -7.94 10.99 -52.93
CA THR A 50 -7.80 10.10 -51.79
C THR A 50 -9.15 9.94 -51.10
N THR A 51 -9.55 8.70 -50.83
CA THR A 51 -10.79 8.39 -50.07
C THR A 51 -10.36 7.92 -48.69
N GLU A 52 -10.78 8.60 -47.66
CA GLU A 52 -10.53 8.25 -46.25
C GLU A 52 -11.76 7.60 -45.64
N ILE A 53 -11.58 6.52 -44.90
CA ILE A 53 -12.63 5.83 -44.15
C ILE A 53 -12.18 5.76 -42.69
N VAL A 54 -13.00 6.25 -41.77
CA VAL A 54 -12.73 6.21 -40.34
C VAL A 54 -13.57 5.12 -39.68
N TRP A 55 -12.90 4.32 -38.86
CA TRP A 55 -13.52 3.32 -37.98
C TRP A 55 -13.33 3.68 -36.52
N GLU A 56 -14.37 3.63 -35.72
CA GLU A 56 -14.34 3.80 -34.28
C GLU A 56 -14.77 2.51 -33.61
N ASN A 57 -13.87 1.93 -32.81
CA ASN A 57 -14.16 0.72 -32.05
C ASN A 57 -14.55 1.04 -30.61
N THR A 58 -15.50 0.28 -30.09
CA THR A 58 -15.90 0.41 -28.67
C THR A 58 -14.97 -0.36 -27.77
N ALA A 59 -14.34 0.31 -26.80
CA ALA A 59 -13.46 -0.33 -25.82
C ALA A 59 -14.26 -1.25 -24.89
N GLN A 60 -13.63 -2.36 -24.51
CA GLN A 60 -14.12 -3.30 -23.51
C GLN A 60 -13.50 -3.00 -22.15
N TYR A 61 -14.26 -3.18 -21.08
CA TYR A 61 -13.87 -2.87 -19.73
C TYR A 61 -14.19 -4.00 -18.75
N GLY A 62 -13.39 -4.10 -17.70
CA GLY A 62 -13.65 -4.92 -16.53
C GLY A 62 -13.27 -4.18 -15.26
N GLN A 63 -13.23 -4.88 -14.13
CA GLN A 63 -12.88 -4.33 -12.83
C GLN A 63 -11.92 -5.23 -12.06
N ILE A 64 -11.17 -4.64 -11.15
CA ILE A 64 -10.33 -5.35 -10.19
C ILE A 64 -10.95 -5.14 -8.81
N GLN A 65 -11.15 -6.25 -8.07
CA GLN A 65 -11.65 -6.27 -6.71
C GLN A 65 -10.59 -6.83 -5.77
N VAL A 66 -10.16 -6.05 -4.81
CA VAL A 66 -9.28 -6.50 -3.72
C VAL A 66 -10.13 -6.83 -2.49
N ILE A 67 -9.89 -8.00 -1.90
CA ILE A 67 -10.48 -8.45 -0.65
C ILE A 67 -9.39 -8.37 0.40
N LYS A 68 -9.50 -7.41 1.32
CA LYS A 68 -8.52 -7.17 2.38
C LYS A 68 -8.86 -7.91 3.65
N LYS A 69 -7.93 -8.71 4.17
CA LYS A 69 -8.10 -9.51 5.38
C LYS A 69 -6.90 -9.43 6.32
N SER A 70 -7.16 -9.74 7.60
CA SER A 70 -6.10 -9.98 8.59
C SER A 70 -5.44 -11.34 8.35
N LYS A 71 -4.12 -11.38 8.35
CA LYS A 71 -3.34 -12.63 8.24
C LYS A 71 -3.32 -13.40 9.55
N ASP A 72 -3.33 -12.69 10.69
CA ASP A 72 -3.14 -13.22 12.02
C ASP A 72 -4.15 -12.64 13.03
N TYR A 73 -4.08 -13.11 14.29
CA TYR A 73 -4.82 -12.48 15.39
C TYR A 73 -4.16 -11.17 15.80
N ASN A 74 -4.91 -10.08 15.75
CA ASN A 74 -4.43 -8.77 16.18
C ASN A 74 -4.67 -8.55 17.67
N SER A 75 -3.60 -8.56 18.46
CA SER A 75 -3.69 -8.40 19.93
C SER A 75 -4.06 -6.98 20.39
N ILE A 76 -4.00 -5.98 19.52
CA ILE A 76 -4.33 -4.59 19.87
C ILE A 76 -5.83 -4.35 19.81
N ASN A 77 -6.50 -4.84 18.76
CA ASN A 77 -7.93 -4.62 18.56
C ASN A 77 -8.79 -5.89 18.75
N GLY A 78 -8.18 -7.04 19.03
CA GLY A 78 -8.85 -8.30 19.31
C GLY A 78 -9.43 -9.02 18.08
N LEU A 79 -9.13 -8.57 16.87
CA LEU A 79 -9.67 -9.17 15.64
C LEU A 79 -8.96 -10.48 15.29
N PRO A 80 -9.69 -11.57 14.97
CA PRO A 80 -9.10 -12.84 14.58
C PRO A 80 -8.53 -12.81 13.16
N ALA A 81 -7.66 -13.78 12.86
CA ALA A 81 -7.21 -14.04 11.51
C ALA A 81 -8.40 -14.22 10.54
N GLY A 82 -8.26 -13.76 9.30
CA GLY A 82 -9.30 -13.79 8.28
C GLY A 82 -10.36 -12.70 8.39
N THR A 83 -10.32 -11.84 9.41
CA THR A 83 -11.23 -10.69 9.52
C THR A 83 -11.06 -9.75 8.33
N LEU A 84 -12.18 -9.32 7.74
CA LEU A 84 -12.21 -8.32 6.67
C LEU A 84 -11.82 -6.95 7.22
N LEU A 85 -10.92 -6.24 6.51
CA LEU A 85 -10.31 -5.01 7.01
C LEU A 85 -10.67 -3.80 6.15
N GLN A 86 -11.18 -2.76 6.82
CA GLN A 86 -11.46 -1.45 6.23
C GLN A 86 -10.25 -0.53 6.28
N GLY A 87 -10.09 0.34 5.27
CA GLY A 87 -9.16 1.47 5.30
C GLY A 87 -7.79 1.20 4.69
N ALA A 88 -7.58 0.02 4.09
CA ALA A 88 -6.42 -0.22 3.23
C ALA A 88 -6.55 0.57 1.93
N THR A 89 -5.48 1.21 1.47
CA THR A 89 -5.43 1.94 0.19
C THR A 89 -4.55 1.19 -0.78
N PHE A 90 -5.05 0.99 -1.99
CA PHE A 90 -4.35 0.34 -3.09
C PHE A 90 -4.24 1.28 -4.27
N GLU A 91 -3.07 1.32 -4.89
CA GLU A 91 -2.85 1.93 -6.20
C GLU A 91 -2.79 0.84 -7.26
N ILE A 92 -3.49 1.09 -8.37
CA ILE A 92 -3.56 0.20 -9.53
C ILE A 92 -2.78 0.87 -10.65
N TYR A 93 -1.82 0.15 -11.19
CA TYR A 93 -0.91 0.62 -12.23
C TYR A 93 -1.17 -0.10 -13.54
N ASP A 94 -1.07 0.62 -14.65
CA ASP A 94 -1.06 0.05 -16.00
C ASP A 94 0.31 -0.57 -16.36
N LYS A 95 0.43 -1.11 -17.57
CA LYS A 95 1.67 -1.69 -18.08
C LYS A 95 2.81 -0.67 -18.18
N ALA A 96 2.48 0.62 -18.37
CA ALA A 96 3.44 1.72 -18.43
C ALA A 96 3.81 2.28 -17.04
N GLN A 97 3.33 1.64 -15.96
CA GLN A 97 3.53 2.04 -14.56
C GLN A 97 2.88 3.38 -14.20
N ASN A 98 1.85 3.81 -14.92
CA ASN A 98 1.02 4.94 -14.51
C ASN A 98 -0.04 4.47 -13.53
N VAL A 99 -0.32 5.27 -12.50
CA VAL A 99 -1.45 5.03 -11.61
C VAL A 99 -2.74 5.32 -12.36
N VAL A 100 -3.53 4.27 -12.60
CA VAL A 100 -4.81 4.38 -13.31
C VAL A 100 -6.00 4.47 -12.38
N ASP A 101 -5.84 3.97 -11.13
CA ASP A 101 -6.87 4.10 -10.11
C ASP A 101 -6.26 4.00 -8.69
N THR A 102 -6.97 4.56 -7.71
CA THR A 102 -6.66 4.43 -6.28
C THR A 102 -7.93 4.06 -5.54
N VAL A 103 -7.92 2.92 -4.85
CA VAL A 103 -9.09 2.37 -4.20
C VAL A 103 -8.85 2.10 -2.72
N VAL A 104 -9.91 2.20 -1.92
CA VAL A 104 -9.84 2.00 -0.46
C VAL A 104 -10.81 0.91 -0.05
N SER A 105 -10.37 -0.01 0.80
CA SER A 105 -11.22 -1.08 1.32
C SER A 105 -12.31 -0.52 2.25
N ASN A 106 -13.53 -0.92 1.99
CA ASN A 106 -14.72 -0.55 2.77
C ASN A 106 -14.90 -1.45 4.01
N GLU A 107 -15.99 -1.29 4.75
CA GLU A 107 -16.33 -2.08 5.96
C GLU A 107 -16.40 -3.59 5.71
N ARG A 108 -16.61 -4.01 4.47
CA ARG A 108 -16.60 -5.42 4.05
C ARG A 108 -15.23 -5.88 3.56
N GLY A 109 -14.18 -5.09 3.76
CA GLY A 109 -12.84 -5.36 3.27
C GLY A 109 -12.69 -5.31 1.75
N LEU A 110 -13.65 -4.72 1.03
CA LEU A 110 -13.67 -4.69 -0.43
C LEU A 110 -13.21 -3.35 -0.95
N ALA A 111 -12.19 -3.37 -1.83
CA ALA A 111 -11.77 -2.24 -2.65
C ALA A 111 -12.01 -2.60 -4.13
N ILE A 112 -12.79 -1.80 -4.85
CA ILE A 112 -13.20 -2.09 -6.23
C ILE A 112 -12.77 -0.93 -7.12
N SER A 113 -12.10 -1.24 -8.24
CA SER A 113 -11.67 -0.25 -9.21
C SER A 113 -12.86 0.34 -9.99
N LYS A 114 -12.64 1.51 -10.59
CA LYS A 114 -13.46 1.95 -11.71
C LYS A 114 -13.40 0.93 -12.86
N LEU A 115 -14.16 1.15 -13.90
CA LEU A 115 -14.03 0.38 -15.14
C LEU A 115 -12.65 0.64 -15.76
N LEU A 116 -11.89 -0.42 -15.99
CA LEU A 116 -10.54 -0.40 -16.57
C LEU A 116 -10.59 -1.14 -17.92
N PRO A 117 -9.87 -0.67 -18.95
CA PRO A 117 -9.71 -1.39 -20.23
C PRO A 117 -9.20 -2.82 -20.03
N LEU A 118 -9.38 -3.69 -21.01
CA LEU A 118 -8.75 -5.01 -21.00
C LEU A 118 -7.23 -4.85 -20.98
N GLY A 119 -6.53 -5.70 -20.21
CA GLY A 119 -5.09 -5.66 -20.09
C GLY A 119 -4.57 -6.10 -18.74
N ARG A 120 -3.24 -5.95 -18.55
CA ARG A 120 -2.53 -6.32 -17.33
C ARG A 120 -2.30 -5.11 -16.44
N TYR A 121 -2.51 -5.33 -15.16
CA TYR A 121 -2.41 -4.33 -14.11
C TYR A 121 -1.57 -4.85 -12.96
N THR A 122 -0.88 -3.92 -12.30
CA THR A 122 -0.13 -4.17 -11.08
C THR A 122 -0.81 -3.45 -9.93
N ILE A 123 -1.01 -4.12 -8.81
CA ILE A 123 -1.68 -3.59 -7.63
C ILE A 123 -0.71 -3.58 -6.45
N LYS A 124 -0.57 -2.43 -5.79
CA LYS A 124 0.27 -2.25 -4.60
C LYS A 124 -0.53 -1.62 -3.48
N GLU A 125 -0.35 -2.14 -2.28
CA GLU A 125 -0.85 -1.48 -1.09
C GLU A 125 0.05 -0.31 -0.72
N THR A 126 -0.53 0.88 -0.57
CA THR A 126 0.19 2.11 -0.19
C THR A 126 -0.10 2.54 1.25
N LYS A 127 -1.20 2.05 1.82
CA LYS A 127 -1.58 2.31 3.20
C LYS A 127 -2.33 1.10 3.77
N ALA A 128 -1.84 0.59 4.90
CA ALA A 128 -2.52 -0.47 5.63
C ALA A 128 -3.68 0.06 6.49
N PRO A 129 -4.63 -0.81 6.89
CA PRO A 129 -5.58 -0.52 7.96
C PRO A 129 -4.90 -0.18 9.28
N ASN A 130 -5.63 0.48 10.18
CA ASN A 130 -5.12 0.76 11.52
C ASN A 130 -4.71 -0.52 12.24
N TYR A 131 -3.53 -0.51 12.87
CA TYR A 131 -2.94 -1.62 13.61
C TYR A 131 -2.44 -2.79 12.74
N TYR A 132 -2.25 -2.55 11.43
CA TYR A 132 -1.66 -3.49 10.50
C TYR A 132 -0.46 -2.87 9.77
N GLY A 133 0.45 -3.72 9.30
CA GLY A 133 1.59 -3.30 8.48
C GLY A 133 1.22 -3.35 7.00
N VAL A 134 1.73 -2.40 6.22
CA VAL A 134 1.55 -2.40 4.76
C VAL A 134 2.15 -3.68 4.18
N SER A 135 1.39 -4.39 3.34
CA SER A 135 1.94 -5.49 2.56
C SER A 135 2.98 -4.96 1.58
N GLY A 136 4.20 -5.50 1.65
CA GLY A 136 5.26 -5.20 0.68
C GLY A 136 5.10 -5.96 -0.64
N GLU A 137 4.06 -6.77 -0.78
CA GLU A 137 3.80 -7.59 -1.96
C GLU A 137 3.22 -6.77 -3.09
N THR A 138 3.52 -7.19 -4.30
CA THR A 138 2.95 -6.66 -5.53
C THR A 138 2.08 -7.73 -6.16
N PHE A 139 0.84 -7.39 -6.49
CA PHE A 139 -0.14 -8.30 -7.07
C PHE A 139 -0.34 -7.96 -8.54
N GLU A 140 -0.58 -8.98 -9.35
CA GLU A 140 -0.91 -8.83 -10.76
C GLU A 140 -2.35 -9.24 -11.02
N ALA A 141 -3.01 -8.53 -11.93
CA ALA A 141 -4.34 -8.83 -12.40
C ALA A 141 -4.40 -8.66 -13.92
N GLU A 142 -5.09 -9.56 -14.60
CA GLU A 142 -5.32 -9.47 -16.05
C GLU A 142 -6.84 -9.45 -16.32
N ILE A 143 -7.32 -8.38 -16.93
CA ILE A 143 -8.69 -8.26 -17.41
C ILE A 143 -8.68 -8.73 -18.86
N GLU A 144 -9.25 -9.92 -19.12
CA GLU A 144 -9.17 -10.61 -20.41
C GLU A 144 -10.43 -10.43 -21.26
N PHE A 145 -11.58 -10.16 -20.64
CA PHE A 145 -12.86 -10.01 -21.34
C PHE A 145 -13.78 -8.99 -20.67
N ALA A 146 -14.75 -8.52 -21.43
CA ALA A 146 -15.71 -7.51 -21.00
C ALA A 146 -16.48 -7.93 -19.76
N SER A 147 -16.66 -7.00 -18.82
CA SER A 147 -17.38 -7.18 -17.55
C SER A 147 -16.74 -8.18 -16.59
N GLN A 148 -15.51 -8.62 -16.85
CA GLN A 148 -14.76 -9.47 -15.91
C GLN A 148 -14.49 -8.70 -14.61
N ILE A 149 -14.61 -9.41 -13.48
CA ILE A 149 -14.16 -8.92 -12.17
C ILE A 149 -13.04 -9.84 -11.69
N VAL A 150 -11.81 -9.33 -11.76
CA VAL A 150 -10.63 -10.04 -11.25
C VAL A 150 -10.58 -9.84 -9.74
N ARG A 151 -10.55 -10.94 -8.96
CA ARG A 151 -10.54 -10.89 -7.50
C ARG A 151 -9.17 -11.27 -6.96
N LEU A 152 -8.66 -10.43 -6.06
CA LEU A 152 -7.39 -10.61 -5.36
C LEU A 152 -7.65 -10.61 -3.85
N GLU A 153 -7.02 -11.52 -3.13
CA GLU A 153 -7.02 -11.54 -1.67
C GLU A 153 -5.66 -11.01 -1.18
N VAL A 154 -5.70 -9.98 -0.32
CA VAL A 154 -4.50 -9.37 0.25
C VAL A 154 -4.58 -9.45 1.76
N LEU A 155 -3.53 -10.02 2.36
CA LEU A 155 -3.42 -10.29 3.79
C LEU A 155 -2.39 -9.36 4.43
N ASP A 156 -2.77 -8.69 5.54
CA ASP A 156 -1.84 -7.93 6.36
C ASP A 156 -1.54 -8.61 7.68
N GLU A 157 -0.28 -8.50 8.09
CA GLU A 157 0.14 -8.87 9.43
C GLU A 157 -0.20 -7.75 10.42
N SER A 158 -0.66 -8.13 11.61
CA SER A 158 -0.91 -7.19 12.68
C SER A 158 0.39 -6.56 13.18
N VAL A 159 0.33 -5.27 13.54
CA VAL A 159 1.43 -4.64 14.26
C VAL A 159 1.26 -4.90 15.75
N TYR A 160 2.37 -5.07 16.46
CA TYR A 160 2.38 -5.18 17.91
C TYR A 160 3.45 -4.28 18.51
N THR A 161 3.21 -3.85 19.74
CA THR A 161 4.16 -3.08 20.53
C THR A 161 4.65 -3.92 21.70
N ASN A 162 5.96 -4.06 21.84
CA ASN A 162 6.60 -4.76 22.93
C ASN A 162 7.91 -4.08 23.33
N VAL A 163 7.92 -3.46 24.47
CA VAL A 163 9.13 -2.86 25.03
C VAL A 163 9.53 -3.61 26.29
N VAL A 164 10.76 -4.05 26.31
CA VAL A 164 11.34 -4.75 27.47
C VAL A 164 12.26 -3.82 28.22
N ILE A 165 12.05 -3.71 29.53
CA ILE A 165 12.91 -2.97 30.44
C ILE A 165 13.35 -3.93 31.55
N GLY A 166 14.66 -4.06 31.75
CA GLY A 166 15.25 -4.78 32.86
C GLY A 166 15.65 -3.81 33.98
N LYS A 167 15.23 -4.09 35.21
CA LYS A 167 15.68 -3.38 36.40
C LYS A 167 16.27 -4.37 37.39
N SER A 168 17.44 -4.08 37.89
CA SER A 168 18.11 -4.89 38.89
C SER A 168 18.67 -4.01 40.02
N GLY A 169 18.79 -4.59 41.21
CA GLY A 169 19.31 -3.93 42.40
C GLY A 169 19.27 -4.85 43.61
N PRO A 170 19.78 -4.42 44.76
CA PRO A 170 19.76 -5.23 45.98
C PRO A 170 18.32 -5.45 46.46
N LYS A 171 18.04 -6.66 46.92
CA LYS A 171 16.74 -7.01 47.52
C LYS A 171 16.57 -6.45 48.95
N GLN A 172 17.66 -6.32 49.65
CA GLN A 172 17.75 -5.77 51.03
C GLN A 172 19.02 -4.98 51.19
N VAL A 173 18.97 -3.94 51.98
CA VAL A 173 20.10 -3.11 52.36
C VAL A 173 19.98 -2.69 53.83
N THR A 174 21.12 -2.52 54.49
CA THR A 174 21.17 -1.97 55.86
C THR A 174 20.88 -0.47 55.79
N PRO A 175 20.13 0.11 56.74
CA PRO A 175 19.93 1.56 56.83
C PRO A 175 21.25 2.35 56.80
N GLY A 176 21.26 3.43 56.01
CA GLY A 176 22.45 4.27 55.81
C GLY A 176 23.42 3.79 54.72
N MET A 177 23.23 2.61 54.16
CA MET A 177 24.08 2.09 53.09
C MET A 177 23.65 2.64 51.71
N GLN A 178 24.64 2.93 50.88
CA GLN A 178 24.37 3.25 49.48
C GLN A 178 23.89 2.00 48.72
N MET A 179 22.87 2.18 47.86
CA MET A 179 22.40 1.13 46.99
C MET A 179 22.36 1.62 45.54
N LYS A 180 22.57 0.69 44.63
CA LYS A 180 22.53 0.97 43.20
C LYS A 180 21.43 0.14 42.53
N TRP A 181 20.53 0.82 41.84
CA TRP A 181 19.64 0.19 40.85
C TRP A 181 20.15 0.46 39.46
N THR A 182 20.04 -0.56 38.62
CA THR A 182 20.51 -0.50 37.26
C THR A 182 19.33 -0.82 36.33
N ILE A 183 19.05 0.05 35.37
CA ILE A 183 18.22 -0.23 34.23
C ILE A 183 19.14 -0.87 33.18
N SER A 184 19.12 -2.19 33.07
CA SER A 184 20.12 -2.96 32.34
C SER A 184 19.74 -3.23 30.89
N ARG A 185 18.45 -3.11 30.57
CA ARG A 185 17.94 -3.43 29.25
C ARG A 185 16.76 -2.54 28.93
N VAL A 186 16.86 -1.79 27.85
CA VAL A 186 15.74 -1.12 27.21
C VAL A 186 15.75 -1.55 25.75
N ALA A 187 14.79 -2.35 25.33
CA ALA A 187 14.73 -2.88 23.98
C ALA A 187 13.33 -2.75 23.40
N ASN A 188 13.26 -2.26 22.17
CA ASN A 188 12.04 -2.30 21.37
C ASN A 188 11.99 -3.61 20.61
N ASN A 189 11.13 -4.53 21.06
CA ASN A 189 10.83 -5.79 20.37
C ASN A 189 9.51 -5.72 19.59
N SER A 190 9.00 -4.51 19.36
CA SER A 190 7.80 -4.29 18.55
C SER A 190 8.07 -4.60 17.08
N SER A 191 7.03 -4.92 16.32
CA SER A 191 7.08 -5.06 14.86
C SER A 191 7.21 -3.73 14.13
N ILE A 192 7.06 -2.61 14.87
CA ILE A 192 7.11 -1.25 14.32
C ILE A 192 8.18 -0.40 15.02
N ARG A 193 8.65 0.64 14.32
CA ARG A 193 9.48 1.68 14.92
C ARG A 193 8.63 2.55 15.84
N LEU A 194 9.06 2.69 17.10
CA LEU A 194 8.44 3.64 18.02
C LEU A 194 8.95 5.05 17.75
N THR A 195 8.04 5.99 17.53
CA THR A 195 8.37 7.40 17.29
C THR A 195 8.64 8.17 18.59
N SER A 196 8.06 7.69 19.70
CA SER A 196 8.30 8.17 21.04
C SER A 196 8.20 7.03 22.05
N PHE A 197 9.02 7.09 23.06
CA PHE A 197 9.01 6.12 24.14
C PHE A 197 9.41 6.82 25.44
N TYR A 198 8.70 6.53 26.53
CA TYR A 198 9.12 6.96 27.85
C TYR A 198 8.88 5.85 28.88
N TRP A 199 9.69 5.84 29.90
CA TRP A 199 9.51 5.01 31.09
C TRP A 199 9.66 5.85 32.35
N ARG A 200 9.06 5.39 33.44
CA ARG A 200 9.13 6.07 34.73
C ARG A 200 9.58 5.10 35.79
N ASP A 201 10.48 5.55 36.64
CA ASP A 201 10.84 4.88 37.89
C ASP A 201 10.40 5.73 39.07
N ASN A 202 9.61 5.14 39.97
CA ASN A 202 9.16 5.79 41.19
C ASN A 202 10.03 5.27 42.35
N LEU A 203 10.90 6.13 42.90
CA LEU A 203 11.68 5.79 44.07
C LEU A 203 10.82 5.93 45.34
N PRO A 204 10.96 5.03 46.31
CA PRO A 204 10.28 5.14 47.61
C PRO A 204 10.94 6.26 48.44
N TYR A 205 10.62 7.50 48.14
CA TYR A 205 11.26 8.72 48.71
C TYR A 205 11.17 8.81 50.22
N GLN A 206 10.28 8.06 50.85
CA GLN A 206 10.18 7.99 52.33
C GLN A 206 11.30 7.13 52.95
N ALA A 207 11.91 6.24 52.15
CA ALA A 207 12.91 5.29 52.60
C ALA A 207 14.30 5.50 51.97
N VAL A 208 14.37 6.26 50.89
CA VAL A 208 15.61 6.46 50.14
C VAL A 208 15.78 7.91 49.71
N GLN A 209 17.03 8.36 49.71
CA GLN A 209 17.43 9.64 49.12
C GLN A 209 18.18 9.36 47.82
N LEU A 210 17.87 10.07 46.76
CA LEU A 210 18.59 9.98 45.51
C LEU A 210 19.92 10.72 45.64
N ASP A 211 21.04 9.99 45.47
CA ASP A 211 22.38 10.55 45.46
C ASP A 211 22.74 11.03 44.05
N LYS A 212 22.74 10.14 43.08
CA LYS A 212 23.07 10.47 41.70
C LYS A 212 22.34 9.57 40.69
N ILE A 213 22.23 10.09 39.46
CA ILE A 213 21.81 9.31 38.31
C ILE A 213 23.00 9.28 37.33
N VAL A 214 23.31 8.08 36.84
CA VAL A 214 24.29 7.90 35.77
C VAL A 214 23.53 7.45 34.54
N THR A 215 23.59 8.24 33.49
CA THR A 215 22.98 7.88 32.20
C THR A 215 23.90 6.91 31.46
N GLY A 216 23.32 5.89 30.87
CA GLY A 216 24.06 4.92 30.07
C GLY A 216 24.44 5.45 28.69
N THR A 217 25.30 4.71 28.03
CA THR A 217 25.56 4.88 26.60
C THR A 217 24.54 4.07 25.80
N TYR A 218 23.92 4.70 24.81
CA TYR A 218 23.03 4.02 23.87
C TYR A 218 23.79 3.81 22.55
N ASN A 219 23.68 2.63 21.97
CA ASN A 219 24.34 2.28 20.70
C ASN A 219 23.76 2.97 19.47
N THR A 220 22.74 3.80 19.66
CA THR A 220 22.06 4.49 18.57
C THR A 220 22.12 6.00 18.83
N ARG A 221 22.23 6.78 17.75
CA ARG A 221 22.13 8.25 17.79
C ARG A 221 20.66 8.69 18.00
N ILE A 222 20.02 8.14 19.02
CA ILE A 222 18.64 8.50 19.35
C ILE A 222 18.73 9.55 20.46
N PRO A 223 18.17 10.75 20.26
CA PRO A 223 18.13 11.76 21.32
C PRO A 223 17.27 11.25 22.48
N TYR A 224 17.71 11.48 23.67
CA TYR A 224 16.98 11.15 24.89
C TYR A 224 17.03 12.29 25.88
N LYS A 225 16.01 12.37 26.72
CA LYS A 225 15.92 13.33 27.79
C LYS A 225 15.59 12.63 29.10
N VAL A 226 16.39 12.92 30.14
CA VAL A 226 16.12 12.46 31.50
C VAL A 226 15.53 13.62 32.29
N VAL A 227 14.33 13.41 32.80
CA VAL A 227 13.64 14.38 33.65
C VAL A 227 13.34 13.75 35.00
N TYR A 228 13.36 14.55 36.05
CA TYR A 228 12.97 14.12 37.37
C TYR A 228 11.99 15.11 38.01
N LYS A 229 11.21 14.61 38.95
CA LYS A 229 10.37 15.38 39.88
C LYS A 229 10.70 14.93 41.29
N THR A 230 10.48 15.80 42.26
CA THR A 230 10.61 15.46 43.68
C THR A 230 9.24 15.55 44.37
N ASN A 231 9.14 14.98 45.57
CA ASN A 231 7.95 15.14 46.41
C ASN A 231 7.67 16.61 46.78
N PHE A 232 8.69 17.46 46.79
CA PHE A 232 8.59 18.90 47.11
C PHE A 232 8.31 19.76 45.87
N ASN A 233 8.69 19.28 44.68
CA ASN A 233 8.48 20.02 43.44
C ASN A 233 8.04 19.09 42.31
N GLN A 234 6.80 19.23 41.89
CA GLN A 234 6.18 18.44 40.83
C GLN A 234 6.49 18.97 39.44
N THR A 235 7.13 20.13 39.32
CA THR A 235 7.58 20.62 37.98
C THR A 235 8.75 19.76 37.51
N PRO A 236 8.67 19.18 36.30
CA PRO A 236 9.78 18.38 35.74
C PRO A 236 11.03 19.22 35.57
N ARG A 237 12.16 18.70 36.03
CA ARG A 237 13.48 19.27 35.79
C ARG A 237 14.31 18.36 34.93
N THR A 238 14.99 18.93 33.95
CA THR A 238 15.87 18.15 33.07
C THR A 238 17.20 17.87 33.83
N LEU A 239 17.60 16.60 33.84
CA LEU A 239 18.85 16.14 34.37
C LEU A 239 19.90 15.95 33.28
N ALA A 240 19.48 15.37 32.16
CA ALA A 240 20.30 15.14 30.99
C ALA A 240 19.45 15.26 29.72
N ASP A 241 20.06 15.80 28.68
CA ASP A 241 19.47 15.97 27.36
C ASP A 241 20.59 15.70 26.34
N ASN A 242 20.39 14.76 25.40
CA ASN A 242 21.38 14.34 24.42
C ASN A 242 20.80 14.30 23.00
#